data_ce8da534751c87ff21a96190fcb2e6d3
#
_entry.id   ce8da534751c87ff21a96190fcb2e6d3
#
_cell.length_a   1.000
_cell.length_b   1.000
_cell.length_c   1.000
_cell.angle_alpha   90.00
_cell.angle_beta   90.00
_cell.angle_gamma   90.00
#
_symmetry.space_group_name_H-M   'P 1'
#
loop_
_entity.id
_entity.type
_entity.pdbx_description
1 polymer ?
#
loop_
_entity_poly.entity_id
_entity_poly.type
_entity_poly.pdbx_seq_one_letter_code
_entity_poly.pdbx_strand_id
1 'polypeptide(L)'
;LIGGMWIAHFYYWGTNQYITQRALGAKSLNEAQNGLMFAGFLKILMPVVVVLPGLIAWALNDNGTLAVGERSEAYPSMLSLLPSGVLGLIFAALVAAIVSSLASLTNSVSTIFTMDLYRTNEKTNDKSLVNVGRLAGYAGLITSIVIAPIFLGSLESAFQYVQEFMGLFSPVILFVFISAILLKKSTSN
;
A
#
# COMPACT_ATOMS: atom_id res chain seq x y z
N LEU A 1 -22.25 4.93 -1.14
CA LEU A 1 -20.98 5.59 -0.76
C LEU A 1 -20.68 5.47 0.73
N ILE A 2 -21.64 5.70 1.64
CA ILE A 2 -21.40 5.71 3.09
C ILE A 2 -21.05 4.30 3.63
N GLY A 3 -21.66 3.23 3.14
CA GLY A 3 -21.41 1.86 3.63
C GLY A 3 -20.11 1.23 3.11
N GLY A 4 -19.79 1.34 1.83
CA GLY A 4 -18.65 0.66 1.22
C GLY A 4 -17.29 1.16 1.69
N MET A 5 -17.15 2.47 1.95
CA MET A 5 -15.90 3.06 2.42
C MET A 5 -15.47 2.54 3.81
N TRP A 6 -16.43 2.29 4.70
CA TRP A 6 -16.14 1.73 6.03
C TRP A 6 -15.52 0.33 5.93
N ILE A 7 -16.04 -0.51 5.04
CA ILE A 7 -15.51 -1.87 4.82
C ILE A 7 -14.05 -1.78 4.36
N ALA A 8 -13.76 -0.94 3.36
CA ALA A 8 -12.39 -0.74 2.87
C ALA A 8 -11.45 -0.20 3.96
N HIS A 9 -11.91 0.74 4.80
CA HIS A 9 -11.10 1.28 5.88
C HIS A 9 -10.84 0.27 6.99
N PHE A 10 -11.85 -0.49 7.44
CA PHE A 10 -11.65 -1.55 8.42
C PHE A 10 -10.73 -2.65 7.90
N TYR A 11 -10.88 -3.05 6.63
CA TYR A 11 -9.96 -3.97 6.00
C TYR A 11 -8.53 -3.42 6.00
N TYR A 12 -8.32 -2.21 5.49
CA TYR A 12 -7.00 -1.63 5.32
C TYR A 12 -6.26 -1.44 6.65
N TRP A 13 -6.93 -0.90 7.66
CA TRP A 13 -6.31 -0.59 8.95
C TRP A 13 -6.28 -1.78 9.92
N GLY A 14 -7.20 -2.72 9.80
CA GLY A 14 -7.37 -3.80 10.77
C GLY A 14 -6.82 -5.15 10.33
N THR A 15 -6.85 -5.45 9.04
CA THR A 15 -6.53 -6.81 8.55
C THR A 15 -5.40 -6.88 7.53
N ASN A 16 -4.99 -5.73 6.97
CA ASN A 16 -3.94 -5.72 5.97
C ASN A 16 -2.56 -5.89 6.63
N GLN A 17 -1.89 -7.01 6.34
CA GLN A 17 -0.58 -7.36 6.90
C GLN A 17 0.46 -6.25 6.71
N TYR A 18 0.47 -5.60 5.57
CA TYR A 18 1.37 -4.48 5.27
C TYR A 18 1.29 -3.34 6.30
N ILE A 19 0.11 -3.07 6.85
CA ILE A 19 -0.12 -2.03 7.86
C ILE A 19 0.04 -2.59 9.27
N THR A 20 -0.64 -3.71 9.57
CA THR A 20 -0.73 -4.27 10.93
C THR A 20 0.62 -4.78 11.45
N GLN A 21 1.51 -5.25 10.59
CA GLN A 21 2.85 -5.69 10.99
C GLN A 21 3.65 -4.61 11.75
N ARG A 22 3.42 -3.33 11.45
CA ARG A 22 4.09 -2.23 12.15
C ARG A 22 3.55 -2.00 13.54
N ALA A 23 2.24 -2.11 13.71
CA ALA A 23 1.60 -2.01 15.02
C ALA A 23 1.96 -3.21 15.90
N LEU A 24 1.99 -4.42 15.34
CA LEU A 24 2.37 -5.64 16.05
C LEU A 24 3.85 -5.67 16.44
N GLY A 25 4.72 -4.96 15.73
CA GLY A 25 6.15 -4.80 16.05
C GLY A 25 6.46 -3.74 17.12
N ALA A 26 5.46 -3.03 17.65
CA ALA A 26 5.66 -2.04 18.69
C ALA A 26 6.02 -2.69 20.04
N LYS A 27 6.79 -1.99 20.89
CA LYS A 27 7.22 -2.50 22.20
C LYS A 27 6.09 -2.66 23.21
N SER A 28 5.01 -1.89 23.05
CA SER A 28 3.85 -1.93 23.93
C SER A 28 2.57 -1.58 23.19
N LEU A 29 1.42 -1.95 23.75
CA LEU A 29 0.11 -1.60 23.24
C LEU A 29 -0.07 -0.07 23.13
N ASN A 30 0.38 0.67 24.13
CA ASN A 30 0.29 2.13 24.12
C ASN A 30 1.11 2.76 22.98
N GLU A 31 2.31 2.24 22.71
CA GLU A 31 3.12 2.70 21.58
C GLU A 31 2.46 2.38 20.23
N ALA A 32 1.88 1.17 20.10
CA ALA A 32 1.12 0.79 18.91
C ALA A 32 -0.07 1.73 18.67
N GLN A 33 -0.86 1.99 19.70
CA GLN A 33 -2.03 2.88 19.64
C GLN A 33 -1.64 4.32 19.31
N ASN A 34 -0.63 4.87 19.98
CA ASN A 34 -0.13 6.21 19.73
C ASN A 34 0.42 6.34 18.29
N GLY A 35 1.15 5.32 17.82
CA GLY A 35 1.65 5.26 16.45
C GLY A 35 0.54 5.24 15.42
N LEU A 36 -0.51 4.45 15.64
CA LEU A 36 -1.68 4.41 14.74
C LEU A 36 -2.47 5.73 14.75
N MET A 37 -2.65 6.36 15.91
CA MET A 37 -3.30 7.67 16.01
C MET A 37 -2.49 8.75 15.28
N PHE A 38 -1.18 8.76 15.47
CA PHE A 38 -0.30 9.68 14.76
C PHE A 38 -0.30 9.45 13.24
N ALA A 39 -0.28 8.20 12.81
CA ALA A 39 -0.41 7.85 11.38
C ALA A 39 -1.75 8.31 10.80
N GLY A 40 -2.86 8.16 11.55
CA GLY A 40 -4.17 8.68 11.18
C GLY A 40 -4.16 10.21 11.01
N PHE A 41 -3.56 10.92 11.95
CA PHE A 41 -3.40 12.38 11.86
C PHE A 41 -2.60 12.80 10.61
N LEU A 42 -1.45 12.16 10.36
CA LEU A 42 -0.66 12.42 9.15
C LEU A 42 -1.45 12.13 7.87
N LYS A 43 -2.29 11.10 7.89
CA LYS A 43 -3.12 10.76 6.73
C LYS A 43 -4.16 11.83 6.38
N ILE A 44 -4.61 12.63 7.35
CA ILE A 44 -5.49 13.78 7.10
C ILE A 44 -4.77 14.87 6.28
N LEU A 45 -3.44 14.95 6.38
CA LEU A 45 -2.63 15.91 5.63
C LEU A 45 -2.34 15.43 4.19
N MET A 46 -2.50 14.14 3.89
CA MET A 46 -2.21 13.58 2.57
C MET A 46 -2.97 14.25 1.41
N PRO A 47 -4.26 14.60 1.52
CA PRO A 47 -4.95 15.33 0.46
C PRO A 47 -4.27 16.64 0.08
N VAL A 48 -3.68 17.35 1.03
CA VAL A 48 -2.93 18.60 0.74
C VAL A 48 -1.72 18.31 -0.15
N VAL A 49 -1.01 17.21 0.12
CA VAL A 49 0.20 16.84 -0.63
C VAL A 49 -0.13 16.23 -2.00
N VAL A 50 -1.25 15.51 -2.10
CA VAL A 50 -1.57 14.73 -3.31
C VAL A 50 -2.61 15.44 -4.18
N VAL A 51 -3.69 15.97 -3.59
CA VAL A 51 -4.81 16.55 -4.35
C VAL A 51 -4.52 17.99 -4.75
N LEU A 52 -3.89 18.77 -3.87
CA LEU A 52 -3.62 20.18 -4.15
C LEU A 52 -2.74 20.39 -5.40
N PRO A 53 -1.63 19.66 -5.61
CA PRO A 53 -0.87 19.76 -6.85
C PRO A 53 -1.70 19.43 -8.10
N GLY A 54 -2.60 18.44 -8.03
CA GLY A 54 -3.50 18.11 -9.13
C GLY A 54 -4.47 19.24 -9.47
N LEU A 55 -5.04 19.91 -8.44
CA LEU A 55 -5.92 21.08 -8.65
C LEU A 55 -5.15 22.27 -9.24
N ILE A 56 -3.93 22.50 -8.79
CA ILE A 56 -3.07 23.56 -9.33
C ILE A 56 -2.71 23.25 -10.80
N ALA A 57 -2.34 22.02 -11.11
CA ALA A 57 -2.05 21.59 -12.47
C ALA A 57 -3.23 21.81 -13.40
N TRP A 58 -4.44 21.46 -12.94
CA TRP A 58 -5.67 21.70 -13.69
C TRP A 58 -5.91 23.19 -13.93
N ALA A 59 -5.78 24.03 -12.92
CA ALA A 59 -5.96 25.48 -13.05
C ALA A 59 -4.92 26.12 -13.98
N LEU A 60 -3.67 25.67 -13.93
CA LEU A 60 -2.61 26.15 -14.82
C LEU A 60 -2.79 25.67 -16.26
N ASN A 61 -3.35 24.50 -16.47
CA ASN A 61 -3.70 23.98 -17.78
C ASN A 61 -4.86 24.78 -18.39
N ASP A 62 -5.88 25.09 -17.60
CA ASP A 62 -7.04 25.89 -18.03
C ASP A 62 -6.63 27.31 -18.44
N ASN A 63 -5.68 27.91 -17.76
CA ASN A 63 -5.11 29.22 -18.07
C ASN A 63 -4.05 29.19 -19.19
N GLY A 64 -3.75 28.03 -19.78
CA GLY A 64 -2.76 27.88 -20.85
C GLY A 64 -1.30 28.05 -20.41
N THR A 65 -1.03 28.10 -19.09
CA THR A 65 0.34 28.24 -18.55
C THR A 65 1.09 26.91 -18.52
N LEU A 66 0.37 25.80 -18.36
CA LEU A 66 0.90 24.45 -18.33
C LEU A 66 0.11 23.57 -19.30
N ALA A 67 0.80 22.84 -20.18
CA ALA A 67 0.15 21.86 -21.04
C ALA A 67 0.13 20.50 -20.33
N VAL A 68 -1.05 20.03 -19.95
CA VAL A 68 -1.28 18.70 -19.38
C VAL A 68 -2.08 17.88 -20.38
N GLY A 69 -1.47 16.85 -20.97
CA GLY A 69 -2.13 15.99 -21.97
C GLY A 69 -3.14 15.06 -21.31
N GLU A 70 -2.67 14.17 -20.45
CA GLU A 70 -3.49 13.20 -19.73
C GLU A 70 -3.52 13.49 -18.23
N ARG A 71 -4.53 12.95 -17.53
CA ARG A 71 -4.66 13.13 -16.06
C ARG A 71 -3.46 12.58 -15.30
N SER A 72 -2.85 11.51 -15.79
CA SER A 72 -1.65 10.89 -15.25
C SER A 72 -0.41 11.78 -15.34
N GLU A 73 -0.39 12.73 -16.28
CA GLU A 73 0.71 13.66 -16.52
C GLU A 73 0.66 14.92 -15.64
N ALA A 74 -0.44 15.16 -14.93
CA ALA A 74 -0.62 16.38 -14.14
C ALA A 74 0.49 16.59 -13.11
N TYR A 75 0.84 15.56 -12.35
CA TYR A 75 1.90 15.64 -11.34
C TYR A 75 3.31 15.78 -11.96
N PRO A 76 3.72 14.94 -12.95
CA PRO A 76 4.97 15.13 -13.67
C PRO A 76 5.10 16.53 -14.32
N SER A 77 4.04 17.03 -14.93
CA SER A 77 4.04 18.36 -15.54
C SER A 77 4.26 19.48 -14.51
N MET A 78 3.68 19.35 -13.31
CA MET A 78 3.93 20.29 -12.21
C MET A 78 5.40 20.28 -11.76
N LEU A 79 6.04 19.11 -11.77
CA LEU A 79 7.45 19.00 -11.40
C LEU A 79 8.37 19.77 -12.34
N SER A 80 8.01 19.91 -13.62
CA SER A 80 8.79 20.67 -14.62
C SER A 80 8.89 22.17 -14.30
N LEU A 81 7.98 22.71 -13.49
CA LEU A 81 7.99 24.12 -13.07
C LEU A 81 8.99 24.42 -11.94
N LEU A 82 9.57 23.39 -11.35
CA LEU A 82 10.43 23.52 -10.17
C LEU A 82 11.89 23.80 -10.56
N PRO A 83 12.63 24.61 -9.77
CA PRO A 83 14.06 24.73 -9.93
C PRO A 83 14.77 23.38 -9.77
N SER A 84 15.87 23.17 -10.50
CA SER A 84 16.59 21.89 -10.59
C SER A 84 16.95 21.28 -9.23
N GLY A 85 17.35 22.09 -8.25
CA GLY A 85 17.68 21.61 -6.89
C GLY A 85 16.44 21.08 -6.14
N VAL A 86 15.32 21.77 -6.23
CA VAL A 86 14.04 21.33 -5.60
C VAL A 86 13.49 20.12 -6.31
N LEU A 87 13.57 20.08 -7.64
CA LEU A 87 13.17 18.93 -8.44
C LEU A 87 13.95 17.66 -8.02
N GLY A 88 15.28 17.77 -7.85
CA GLY A 88 16.11 16.65 -7.39
C GLY A 88 15.71 16.14 -6.00
N LEU A 89 15.40 17.04 -5.06
CA LEU A 89 14.95 16.69 -3.72
C LEU A 89 13.60 15.95 -3.75
N ILE A 90 12.63 16.45 -4.53
CA ILE A 90 11.31 15.81 -4.65
C ILE A 90 11.44 14.45 -5.33
N PHE A 91 12.25 14.35 -6.37
CA PHE A 91 12.50 13.06 -7.03
C PHE A 91 13.12 12.04 -6.08
N ALA A 92 14.12 12.43 -5.29
CA ALA A 92 14.71 11.56 -4.27
C ALA A 92 13.67 11.13 -3.21
N ALA A 93 12.80 12.05 -2.78
CA ALA A 93 11.72 11.73 -1.83
C ALA A 93 10.70 10.73 -2.42
N LEU A 94 10.33 10.88 -3.68
CA LEU A 94 9.44 9.94 -4.39
C LEU A 94 10.07 8.55 -4.49
N VAL A 95 11.34 8.47 -4.89
CA VAL A 95 12.07 7.20 -4.96
C VAL A 95 12.13 6.54 -3.58
N ALA A 96 12.45 7.30 -2.54
CA ALA A 96 12.50 6.80 -1.17
C ALA A 96 11.12 6.27 -0.70
N ALA A 97 10.04 6.95 -1.03
CA ALA A 97 8.68 6.53 -0.71
C ALA A 97 8.31 5.21 -1.42
N ILE A 98 8.65 5.07 -2.70
CA ILE A 98 8.44 3.85 -3.48
C ILE A 98 9.23 2.69 -2.88
N VAL A 99 10.53 2.86 -2.63
CA VAL A 99 11.39 1.84 -2.04
C VAL A 99 10.87 1.39 -0.67
N SER A 100 10.46 2.33 0.18
CA SER A 100 9.88 2.03 1.50
C SER A 100 8.60 1.19 1.39
N SER A 101 7.72 1.52 0.46
CA SER A 101 6.48 0.77 0.22
C SER A 101 6.75 -0.63 -0.32
N LEU A 102 7.62 -0.76 -1.32
CA LEU A 102 8.02 -2.05 -1.88
C LEU A 102 8.68 -2.95 -0.83
N ALA A 103 9.57 -2.41 0.01
CA ALA A 103 10.19 -3.17 1.08
C ALA A 103 9.16 -3.74 2.06
N SER A 104 8.17 -2.93 2.44
CA SER A 104 7.11 -3.36 3.36
C SER A 104 6.17 -4.40 2.74
N LEU A 105 5.81 -4.24 1.47
CA LEU A 105 5.00 -5.22 0.73
C LEU A 105 5.75 -6.54 0.55
N THR A 106 7.02 -6.48 0.16
CA THR A 106 7.88 -7.66 0.03
C THR A 106 7.99 -8.42 1.35
N ASN A 107 8.17 -7.69 2.46
CA ASN A 107 8.18 -8.29 3.79
C ASN A 107 6.85 -8.97 4.13
N SER A 108 5.72 -8.37 3.78
CA SER A 108 4.39 -8.97 3.99
C SER A 108 4.22 -10.26 3.20
N VAL A 109 4.57 -10.26 1.90
CA VAL A 109 4.52 -11.46 1.04
C VAL A 109 5.43 -12.56 1.62
N SER A 110 6.66 -12.20 1.98
CA SER A 110 7.63 -13.11 2.60
C SER A 110 7.07 -13.75 3.86
N THR A 111 6.50 -12.94 4.76
CA THR A 111 5.98 -13.40 6.05
C THR A 111 4.77 -14.32 5.87
N ILE A 112 3.77 -13.89 5.09
CA ILE A 112 2.56 -14.69 4.83
C ILE A 112 2.94 -16.03 4.20
N PHE A 113 3.77 -16.01 3.14
CA PHE A 113 4.18 -17.25 2.48
C PHE A 113 4.92 -18.19 3.43
N THR A 114 5.86 -17.67 4.21
CA THR A 114 6.70 -18.48 5.08
C THR A 114 5.93 -19.02 6.27
N MET A 115 5.11 -18.20 6.92
CA MET A 115 4.47 -18.57 8.19
C MET A 115 3.15 -19.29 7.99
N ASP A 116 2.39 -18.94 6.94
CA ASP A 116 1.04 -19.47 6.73
C ASP A 116 1.02 -20.63 5.72
N LEU A 117 1.93 -20.64 4.73
CA LEU A 117 1.95 -21.67 3.69
C LEU A 117 3.08 -22.69 3.86
N TYR A 118 4.30 -22.25 4.20
CA TYR A 118 5.46 -23.13 4.26
C TYR A 118 5.66 -23.78 5.62
N ARG A 119 5.43 -23.06 6.72
CA ARG A 119 5.62 -23.56 8.08
C ARG A 119 4.49 -24.52 8.49
N THR A 120 4.59 -25.78 8.06
CA THR A 120 3.62 -26.83 8.43
C THR A 120 3.91 -27.51 9.76
N ASN A 121 5.14 -27.44 10.27
CA ASN A 121 5.58 -28.05 11.51
C ASN A 121 6.39 -27.08 12.39
N GLU A 122 6.21 -27.15 13.72
CA GLU A 122 6.94 -26.32 14.68
C GLU A 122 8.46 -26.60 14.73
N LYS A 123 8.91 -27.74 14.19
CA LYS A 123 10.31 -28.16 14.14
C LYS A 123 11.09 -27.61 12.92
N THR A 124 10.50 -26.75 12.13
CA THR A 124 11.18 -26.18 10.95
C THR A 124 12.32 -25.27 11.42
N ASN A 125 13.52 -25.47 10.86
CA ASN A 125 14.72 -24.70 11.21
C ASN A 125 14.56 -23.23 10.84
N ASP A 126 14.87 -22.31 11.75
CA ASP A 126 14.78 -20.86 11.55
C ASP A 126 15.57 -20.36 10.34
N LYS A 127 16.76 -20.92 10.08
CA LYS A 127 17.54 -20.58 8.87
C LYS A 127 16.81 -20.93 7.57
N SER A 128 16.09 -22.05 7.56
CA SER A 128 15.27 -22.45 6.42
C SER A 128 14.11 -21.48 6.20
N LEU A 129 13.42 -21.08 7.27
CA LEU A 129 12.32 -20.10 7.22
C LEU A 129 12.78 -18.76 6.64
N VAL A 130 13.94 -18.25 7.07
CA VAL A 130 14.51 -17.00 6.55
C VAL A 130 14.84 -17.10 5.05
N ASN A 131 15.44 -18.23 4.62
CA ASN A 131 15.79 -18.42 3.22
C ASN A 131 14.55 -18.54 2.32
N VAL A 132 13.54 -19.29 2.77
CA VAL A 132 12.26 -19.41 2.05
C VAL A 132 11.55 -18.06 1.98
N GLY A 133 11.56 -17.29 3.06
CA GLY A 133 10.98 -15.95 3.07
C GLY A 133 11.67 -15.00 2.08
N ARG A 134 12.99 -15.02 2.03
CA ARG A 134 13.75 -14.24 1.02
C ARG A 134 13.40 -14.66 -0.40
N LEU A 135 13.34 -15.96 -0.66
CA LEU A 135 13.00 -16.48 -1.98
C LEU A 135 11.57 -16.08 -2.37
N ALA A 136 10.61 -16.20 -1.47
CA ALA A 136 9.22 -15.79 -1.69
C ALA A 136 9.12 -14.27 -1.97
N GLY A 137 9.86 -13.45 -1.22
CA GLY A 137 9.91 -12.01 -1.45
C GLY A 137 10.49 -11.66 -2.83
N TYR A 138 11.60 -12.27 -3.22
CA TYR A 138 12.18 -12.06 -4.55
C TYR A 138 11.26 -12.55 -5.67
N ALA A 139 10.65 -13.71 -5.51
CA ALA A 139 9.68 -14.24 -6.48
C ALA A 139 8.50 -13.28 -6.65
N GLY A 140 7.95 -12.75 -5.53
CA GLY A 140 6.88 -11.77 -5.55
C GLY A 140 7.27 -10.48 -6.29
N LEU A 141 8.48 -9.95 -6.04
CA LEU A 141 8.99 -8.76 -6.75
C LEU A 141 9.15 -9.01 -8.25
N ILE A 142 9.78 -10.11 -8.65
CA ILE A 142 9.98 -10.46 -10.05
C ILE A 142 8.64 -10.63 -10.77
N THR A 143 7.70 -11.34 -10.13
CA THR A 143 6.34 -11.53 -10.65
C THR A 143 5.65 -10.18 -10.83
N SER A 144 5.77 -9.27 -9.86
CA SER A 144 5.18 -7.93 -9.95
C SER A 144 5.79 -7.09 -11.08
N ILE A 145 7.11 -7.17 -11.31
CA ILE A 145 7.78 -6.46 -12.41
C ILE A 145 7.27 -6.93 -13.78
N VAL A 146 7.00 -8.24 -13.92
CA VAL A 146 6.50 -8.81 -15.18
C VAL A 146 5.01 -8.50 -15.37
N ILE A 147 4.22 -8.62 -14.31
CA ILE A 147 2.76 -8.49 -14.37
C ILE A 147 2.30 -7.02 -14.45
N ALA A 148 2.93 -6.12 -13.71
CA ALA A 148 2.48 -4.74 -13.63
C ALA A 148 2.38 -4.02 -14.99
N PRO A 149 3.35 -4.08 -15.90
CA PRO A 149 3.23 -3.45 -17.22
C PRO A 149 2.10 -4.03 -18.07
N ILE A 150 1.84 -5.34 -17.94
CA ILE A 150 0.80 -6.03 -18.73
C ILE A 150 -0.59 -5.57 -18.30
N PHE A 151 -0.82 -5.44 -16.99
CA PHE A 151 -2.14 -5.09 -16.45
C PHE A 151 -2.37 -3.59 -16.30
N LEU A 152 -1.32 -2.81 -16.06
CA LEU A 152 -1.44 -1.38 -15.76
C LEU A 152 -1.04 -0.48 -16.95
N GLY A 153 -0.28 -1.00 -17.91
CA GLY A 153 0.28 -0.20 -19.01
C GLY A 153 -0.74 0.36 -20.01
N SER A 154 -1.97 -0.16 -20.02
CA SER A 154 -3.05 0.30 -20.91
C SER A 154 -4.17 1.06 -20.20
N LEU A 155 -4.01 1.35 -18.91
CA LEU A 155 -5.08 1.94 -18.10
C LEU A 155 -4.91 3.46 -17.99
N GLU A 156 -6.01 4.19 -18.23
CA GLU A 156 -6.08 5.65 -18.02
C GLU A 156 -5.79 6.03 -16.56
N SER A 157 -6.10 5.16 -15.61
CA SER A 157 -5.84 5.35 -14.18
C SER A 157 -5.48 4.05 -13.48
N ALA A 158 -4.17 3.80 -13.32
CA ALA A 158 -3.66 2.67 -12.53
C ALA A 158 -4.15 2.70 -11.08
N PHE A 159 -4.29 3.90 -10.50
CA PHE A 159 -4.82 4.07 -9.15
C PHE A 159 -6.26 3.56 -9.01
N GLN A 160 -7.13 3.92 -9.95
CA GLN A 160 -8.54 3.49 -9.93
C GLN A 160 -8.63 1.97 -10.04
N TYR A 161 -7.89 1.36 -10.95
CA TYR A 161 -7.87 -0.09 -11.13
C TYR A 161 -7.45 -0.83 -9.85
N VAL A 162 -6.37 -0.37 -9.21
CA VAL A 162 -5.91 -0.95 -7.93
C VAL A 162 -6.99 -0.84 -6.86
N GLN A 163 -7.69 0.30 -6.79
CA GLN A 163 -8.77 0.51 -5.82
C GLN A 163 -9.99 -0.38 -6.09
N GLU A 164 -10.37 -0.57 -7.33
CA GLU A 164 -11.45 -1.48 -7.73
C GLU A 164 -11.11 -2.93 -7.41
N PHE A 165 -9.89 -3.35 -7.74
CA PHE A 165 -9.39 -4.68 -7.42
C PHE A 165 -9.35 -4.94 -5.90
N MET A 166 -8.84 -3.99 -5.13
CA MET A 166 -8.87 -4.05 -3.66
C MET A 166 -10.30 -4.12 -3.12
N GLY A 167 -11.23 -3.39 -3.74
CA GLY A 167 -12.64 -3.38 -3.38
C GLY A 167 -13.34 -4.74 -3.52
N LEU A 168 -12.89 -5.59 -4.44
CA LEU A 168 -13.42 -6.95 -4.62
C LEU A 168 -13.02 -7.89 -3.47
N PHE A 169 -11.79 -7.79 -2.98
CA PHE A 169 -11.25 -8.71 -1.97
C PHE A 169 -11.48 -8.24 -0.54
N SER A 170 -11.49 -6.94 -0.30
CA SER A 170 -11.56 -6.37 1.05
C SER A 170 -12.80 -6.81 1.86
N PRO A 171 -14.02 -6.91 1.30
CA PRO A 171 -15.18 -7.35 2.08
C PRO A 171 -15.07 -8.79 2.54
N VAL A 172 -14.57 -9.68 1.66
CA VAL A 172 -14.45 -11.10 1.94
C VAL A 172 -13.43 -11.34 3.05
N ILE A 173 -12.24 -10.73 2.94
CA ILE A 173 -11.18 -10.88 3.93
C ILE A 173 -11.63 -10.31 5.28
N LEU A 174 -12.25 -9.13 5.28
CA LEU A 174 -12.77 -8.51 6.49
C LEU A 174 -13.85 -9.39 7.16
N PHE A 175 -14.77 -9.95 6.37
CA PHE A 175 -15.81 -10.84 6.87
C PHE A 175 -15.22 -12.08 7.54
N VAL A 176 -14.27 -12.75 6.89
CA VAL A 176 -13.58 -13.93 7.45
C VAL A 176 -12.87 -13.56 8.75
N PHE A 177 -12.16 -12.44 8.77
CA PHE A 177 -11.42 -11.98 9.95
C PHE A 177 -12.35 -11.65 11.13
N ILE A 178 -13.41 -10.91 10.90
CA ILE A 178 -14.40 -10.56 11.93
C ILE A 178 -15.11 -11.82 12.42
N SER A 179 -15.47 -12.73 11.51
CA SER A 179 -16.09 -14.01 11.87
C SER A 179 -15.18 -14.86 12.75
N ALA A 180 -13.88 -14.91 12.45
CA ALA A 180 -12.90 -15.64 13.27
C ALA A 180 -12.76 -15.07 14.70
N ILE A 181 -12.90 -13.74 14.86
CA ILE A 181 -12.83 -13.10 16.18
C ILE A 181 -14.14 -13.28 16.98
N LEU A 182 -15.30 -13.12 16.31
CA LEU A 182 -16.59 -13.09 16.99
C LEU A 182 -17.22 -14.48 17.21
N LEU A 183 -16.95 -15.43 16.32
CA LEU A 183 -17.55 -16.77 16.38
C LEU A 183 -16.63 -17.72 17.16
N LYS A 184 -16.98 -17.99 18.43
CA LYS A 184 -16.26 -18.92 19.33
C LYS A 184 -16.14 -20.35 18.81
N LYS A 185 -16.96 -20.75 17.82
CA LYS A 185 -16.99 -22.09 17.19
C LYS A 185 -16.26 -22.13 15.85
N SER A 186 -15.59 -21.05 15.45
CA SER A 186 -14.79 -21.04 14.23
C SER A 186 -13.57 -21.93 14.44
N THR A 187 -13.50 -23.02 13.68
CA THR A 187 -12.37 -23.97 13.67
C THR A 187 -11.62 -23.86 12.37
N SER A 188 -10.35 -24.24 12.37
CA SER A 188 -9.46 -24.26 11.21
C SER A 188 -9.68 -25.47 10.29
N ASN A 189 -10.75 -26.24 10.49
CA ASN A 189 -11.12 -27.39 9.65
C ASN A 189 -12.09 -26.96 8.55
#